data_5cb154edf193837e328c49ea49d17e7f
#
_entry.id   5cb154edf193837e328c49ea49d17e7f
#
_cell.length_a   1.000
_cell.length_b   1.000
_cell.length_c   1.000
_cell.angle_alpha   90.00
_cell.angle_beta   90.00
_cell.angle_gamma   90.00
#
_symmetry.space_group_name_H-M   'P 1'
#
loop_
_entity.id
_entity.type
_entity.pdbx_description
1 polymer ?
#
loop_
_entity_poly.entity_id
_entity_poly.type
_entity_poly.pdbx_seq_one_letter_code
_entity_poly.pdbx_strand_id
1 'polypeptide(L)'
;KKLNRTAETCEWLQEFSPRIIKPGMDQTSCIWDWLPELWTKELRYYDPEEWYHTDAMRSIHVEEEFKRVTSEFDRLLASHGYEREGLYYRAVRPNRDTIVLFCHFGVECVLLSHLMHVSPMPLWHGLCAAPSSVTTIYTEERRQGIASFRVSAFGDVSHLYAAGEEPSFAARFCETWDNEEERHD
;
A
#
# COMPACT_ATOMS: atom_id res chain seq x y z
N LYS A 1 -7.61 -11.10 -22.09
CA LYS A 1 -7.85 -11.27 -23.55
C LYS A 1 -7.74 -9.96 -24.33
N LYS A 2 -8.20 -8.79 -23.80
CA LYS A 2 -8.13 -7.52 -24.52
C LYS A 2 -6.69 -7.00 -24.73
N LEU A 3 -5.74 -7.32 -23.85
CA LEU A 3 -4.36 -6.83 -23.94
C LEU A 3 -3.41 -7.82 -24.66
N ASN A 4 -3.88 -9.02 -25.00
CA ASN A 4 -3.07 -10.11 -25.57
C ASN A 4 -1.78 -10.37 -24.76
N ARG A 5 -1.90 -10.33 -23.42
CA ARG A 5 -0.82 -10.55 -22.45
C ARG A 5 -1.26 -11.60 -21.44
N THR A 6 -0.31 -12.35 -20.91
CA THR A 6 -0.51 -13.28 -19.80
C THR A 6 -0.05 -12.58 -18.52
N ALA A 7 -0.87 -12.63 -17.47
CA ALA A 7 -0.48 -12.16 -16.14
C ALA A 7 0.35 -13.24 -15.45
N GLU A 8 1.34 -12.82 -14.69
CA GLU A 8 2.07 -13.64 -13.74
C GLU A 8 1.39 -13.55 -12.37
N THR A 9 1.28 -14.68 -11.67
CA THR A 9 0.74 -14.71 -10.31
C THR A 9 1.88 -14.55 -9.31
N CYS A 10 1.78 -13.51 -8.46
CA CYS A 10 2.74 -13.20 -7.42
C CYS A 10 2.09 -13.42 -6.05
N GLU A 11 2.49 -14.47 -5.32
CA GLU A 11 1.92 -14.78 -3.99
C GLU A 11 2.14 -13.66 -2.98
N TRP A 12 3.24 -12.92 -3.09
CA TRP A 12 3.55 -11.78 -2.23
C TRP A 12 2.63 -10.56 -2.45
N LEU A 13 1.86 -10.54 -3.55
CA LEU A 13 0.96 -9.45 -3.92
C LEU A 13 -0.49 -9.68 -3.43
N GLN A 14 -0.70 -10.66 -2.58
CA GLN A 14 -1.98 -10.86 -1.88
C GLN A 14 -2.25 -9.71 -0.92
N GLU A 15 -3.50 -9.58 -0.47
CA GLU A 15 -3.83 -8.56 0.53
C GLU A 15 -2.96 -8.69 1.79
N PHE A 16 -2.38 -7.57 2.20
CA PHE A 16 -1.61 -7.49 3.42
C PHE A 16 -2.55 -7.37 4.62
N SER A 17 -3.00 -8.51 5.12
CA SER A 17 -4.02 -8.59 6.16
C SER A 17 -3.67 -9.52 7.32
N PRO A 18 -2.47 -9.44 7.94
CA PRO A 18 -2.22 -10.14 9.20
C PRO A 18 -3.33 -9.84 10.21
N ARG A 19 -3.74 -10.84 10.98
CA ARG A 19 -4.82 -10.70 11.97
C ARG A 19 -4.25 -10.25 13.29
N ILE A 20 -4.82 -9.21 13.89
CA ILE A 20 -4.35 -8.58 15.13
C ILE A 20 -5.51 -8.37 16.11
N ILE A 21 -5.22 -8.43 17.40
CA ILE A 21 -6.10 -7.91 18.44
C ILE A 21 -5.69 -6.46 18.69
N LYS A 22 -6.52 -5.52 18.27
CA LYS A 22 -6.27 -4.08 18.47
C LYS A 22 -6.41 -3.72 19.95
N PRO A 23 -5.71 -2.70 20.47
CA PRO A 23 -5.85 -2.26 21.85
C PRO A 23 -7.31 -1.98 22.20
N GLY A 24 -7.77 -2.55 23.33
CA GLY A 24 -9.16 -2.38 23.80
C GLY A 24 -10.22 -3.23 23.08
N MET A 25 -9.82 -4.13 22.20
CA MET A 25 -10.70 -5.08 21.51
C MET A 25 -10.42 -6.52 21.94
N ASP A 26 -11.47 -7.35 21.96
CA ASP A 26 -11.37 -8.76 22.32
C ASP A 26 -11.29 -9.69 21.10
N GLN A 27 -11.56 -9.15 19.90
CA GLN A 27 -11.60 -9.93 18.65
C GLN A 27 -10.46 -9.55 17.72
N THR A 28 -10.00 -10.55 16.97
CA THR A 28 -9.02 -10.31 15.90
C THR A 28 -9.66 -9.61 14.73
N SER A 29 -8.96 -8.61 14.19
CA SER A 29 -9.36 -7.86 12.99
C SER A 29 -8.18 -7.75 12.02
N CYS A 30 -8.34 -7.06 10.91
CA CYS A 30 -7.22 -6.76 10.01
C CYS A 30 -6.23 -5.79 10.69
N ILE A 31 -4.98 -5.81 10.21
CA ILE A 31 -3.88 -5.01 10.79
C ILE A 31 -4.07 -3.50 10.60
N TRP A 32 -4.86 -3.10 9.65
CA TRP A 32 -5.22 -1.70 9.38
C TRP A 32 -6.66 -1.42 9.81
N ASP A 33 -7.17 -0.21 9.57
CA ASP A 33 -8.54 0.15 9.91
C ASP A 33 -8.78 0.25 11.43
N TRP A 34 -7.95 1.07 12.08
CA TRP A 34 -8.04 1.34 13.51
C TRP A 34 -8.71 2.69 13.75
N LEU A 35 -9.51 2.78 14.81
CA LEU A 35 -10.01 4.08 15.27
C LEU A 35 -8.83 5.01 15.62
N PRO A 36 -8.91 6.31 15.31
CA PRO A 36 -7.78 7.24 15.47
C PRO A 36 -7.19 7.26 16.87
N GLU A 37 -8.02 7.20 17.91
CA GLU A 37 -7.57 7.21 19.32
C GLU A 37 -6.74 5.97 19.70
N LEU A 38 -6.79 4.89 18.93
CA LEU A 38 -6.06 3.66 19.22
C LEU A 38 -4.62 3.69 18.70
N TRP A 39 -4.35 4.44 17.63
CA TRP A 39 -3.04 4.41 17.00
C TRP A 39 -2.30 5.75 16.99
N THR A 40 -3.01 6.89 16.92
CA THR A 40 -2.36 8.21 16.74
C THR A 40 -1.51 8.66 17.92
N LYS A 41 -1.69 8.08 19.10
CA LYS A 41 -0.92 8.40 20.32
C LYS A 41 0.40 7.65 20.42
N GLU A 42 0.57 6.57 19.67
CA GLU A 42 1.80 5.79 19.65
C GLU A 42 2.69 6.32 18.50
N LEU A 43 3.67 7.14 18.83
CA LEU A 43 4.50 7.83 17.85
C LEU A 43 5.34 6.88 16.99
N ARG A 44 5.66 5.69 17.47
CA ARG A 44 6.37 4.68 16.68
C ARG A 44 5.58 4.26 15.43
N TYR A 45 4.26 4.38 15.46
CA TYR A 45 3.44 4.11 14.26
C TYR A 45 3.69 5.06 13.08
N TYR A 46 4.33 6.20 13.31
CA TYR A 46 4.71 7.13 12.24
C TYR A 46 6.14 6.87 11.71
N ASP A 47 6.94 6.08 12.41
CA ASP A 47 8.31 5.79 12.04
C ASP A 47 8.38 4.57 11.11
N PRO A 48 9.08 4.65 9.96
CA PRO A 48 9.14 3.57 8.97
C PRO A 48 9.85 2.31 9.47
N GLU A 49 10.67 2.39 10.52
CA GLU A 49 11.44 1.27 11.06
C GLU A 49 10.97 0.83 12.44
N GLU A 50 10.15 1.63 13.14
CA GLU A 50 9.68 1.34 14.50
C GLU A 50 8.22 0.90 14.57
N TRP A 51 7.40 1.14 13.54
CA TRP A 51 5.97 0.84 13.58
C TRP A 51 5.66 -0.63 13.88
N TYR A 52 6.46 -1.56 13.35
CA TYR A 52 6.29 -2.99 13.57
C TYR A 52 6.92 -3.47 14.90
N HIS A 53 7.63 -2.61 15.62
CA HIS A 53 8.21 -2.89 16.94
C HIS A 53 7.28 -2.53 18.11
N THR A 54 6.09 -2.02 17.87
CA THR A 54 5.08 -1.82 18.91
C THR A 54 4.59 -3.17 19.45
N ASP A 55 4.09 -3.20 20.68
CA ASP A 55 3.71 -4.47 21.31
C ASP A 55 2.62 -5.21 20.53
N ALA A 56 1.64 -4.45 20.00
CA ALA A 56 0.56 -5.00 19.19
C ALA A 56 1.11 -5.65 17.90
N MET A 57 2.00 -4.97 17.18
CA MET A 57 2.57 -5.45 15.92
C MET A 57 3.54 -6.62 16.12
N ARG A 58 4.35 -6.60 17.19
CA ARG A 58 5.22 -7.73 17.54
C ARG A 58 4.46 -9.01 17.83
N SER A 59 3.29 -8.91 18.44
CA SER A 59 2.48 -10.07 18.79
C SER A 59 2.08 -10.95 17.62
N ILE A 60 2.12 -10.40 16.40
CA ILE A 60 1.72 -11.07 15.15
C ILE A 60 2.87 -11.23 14.16
N HIS A 61 4.12 -10.95 14.58
CA HIS A 61 5.32 -11.07 13.73
C HIS A 61 5.23 -10.34 12.39
N VAL A 62 4.57 -9.16 12.36
CA VAL A 62 4.27 -8.42 11.12
C VAL A 62 5.53 -7.98 10.36
N GLU A 63 6.64 -7.78 11.07
CA GLU A 63 7.93 -7.40 10.49
C GLU A 63 8.40 -8.39 9.42
N GLU A 64 8.27 -9.69 9.70
CA GLU A 64 8.68 -10.75 8.78
C GLU A 64 7.87 -10.70 7.48
N GLU A 65 6.55 -10.53 7.60
CA GLU A 65 5.66 -10.43 6.45
C GLU A 65 5.88 -9.14 5.66
N PHE A 66 6.07 -8.02 6.34
CA PHE A 66 6.41 -6.74 5.71
C PHE A 66 7.71 -6.85 4.91
N LYS A 67 8.77 -7.41 5.52
CA LYS A 67 10.06 -7.61 4.86
C LYS A 67 9.97 -8.59 3.69
N ARG A 68 9.15 -9.64 3.80
CA ARG A 68 8.89 -10.57 2.71
C ARG A 68 8.30 -9.84 1.49
N VAL A 69 7.22 -9.11 1.69
CA VAL A 69 6.54 -8.38 0.61
C VAL A 69 7.45 -7.34 -0.02
N THR A 70 8.12 -6.53 0.77
CA THR A 70 8.99 -5.44 0.28
C THR A 70 10.24 -5.96 -0.43
N SER A 71 10.81 -7.08 0.03
CA SER A 71 11.95 -7.72 -0.64
C SER A 71 11.57 -8.32 -2.00
N GLU A 72 10.40 -8.93 -2.12
CA GLU A 72 9.91 -9.44 -3.41
C GLU A 72 9.60 -8.29 -4.38
N PHE A 73 9.07 -7.19 -3.87
CA PHE A 73 8.87 -5.99 -4.66
C PHE A 73 10.19 -5.40 -5.17
N ASP A 74 11.22 -5.30 -4.31
CA ASP A 74 12.55 -4.86 -4.74
C ASP A 74 13.17 -5.82 -5.78
N ARG A 75 12.93 -7.13 -5.68
CA ARG A 75 13.36 -8.09 -6.73
C ARG A 75 12.66 -7.82 -8.06
N LEU A 76 11.37 -7.53 -8.03
CA LEU A 76 10.63 -7.15 -9.23
C LEU A 76 11.24 -5.88 -9.85
N LEU A 77 11.47 -4.83 -9.07
CA LEU A 77 12.07 -3.59 -9.55
C LEU A 77 13.50 -3.81 -10.09
N ALA A 78 14.30 -4.64 -9.42
CA ALA A 78 15.63 -4.99 -9.86
C ALA A 78 15.61 -5.73 -11.21
N SER A 79 14.64 -6.62 -11.44
CA SER A 79 14.48 -7.31 -12.74
C SER A 79 14.19 -6.32 -13.87
N HIS A 80 13.62 -5.15 -13.55
CA HIS A 80 13.40 -4.03 -14.46
C HIS A 80 14.53 -2.99 -14.43
N GLY A 81 15.66 -3.28 -13.75
CA GLY A 81 16.84 -2.43 -13.77
C GLY A 81 16.91 -1.36 -12.70
N TYR A 82 16.10 -1.46 -11.64
CA TYR A 82 16.11 -0.53 -10.51
C TYR A 82 16.46 -1.29 -9.22
N GLU A 83 17.70 -1.19 -8.78
CA GLU A 83 18.21 -1.83 -7.57
C GLU A 83 18.14 -0.86 -6.40
N ARG A 84 17.58 -1.29 -5.26
CA ARG A 84 17.52 -0.45 -4.04
C ARG A 84 18.92 -0.18 -3.49
N GLU A 85 19.18 1.09 -3.19
CA GLU A 85 20.39 1.57 -2.54
C GLU A 85 20.03 2.52 -1.38
N GLY A 86 19.87 1.98 -0.19
CA GLY A 86 19.35 2.72 0.95
C GLY A 86 17.93 3.23 0.72
N LEU A 87 17.74 4.53 0.67
CA LEU A 87 16.43 5.19 0.53
C LEU A 87 16.11 5.63 -0.91
N TYR A 88 16.94 5.27 -1.88
CA TYR A 88 16.72 5.51 -3.30
C TYR A 88 17.03 4.27 -4.12
N TYR A 89 16.95 4.35 -5.43
CA TYR A 89 17.24 3.25 -6.33
C TYR A 89 18.35 3.60 -7.31
N ARG A 90 19.22 2.63 -7.58
CA ARG A 90 20.20 2.73 -8.66
C ARG A 90 19.55 2.24 -9.96
N ALA A 91 19.47 3.11 -10.96
CA ALA A 91 19.07 2.75 -12.30
C ALA A 91 20.24 2.10 -13.04
N VAL A 92 20.40 0.77 -12.92
CA VAL A 92 21.45 0.01 -13.61
C VAL A 92 21.11 -0.21 -15.07
N ARG A 93 19.84 -0.18 -15.42
CA ARG A 93 19.33 -0.28 -16.78
C ARG A 93 18.12 0.64 -16.96
N PRO A 94 18.34 1.93 -17.24
CA PRO A 94 17.26 2.88 -17.51
C PRO A 94 16.36 2.40 -18.65
N ASN A 95 15.05 2.48 -18.48
CA ASN A 95 14.08 1.98 -19.46
C ASN A 95 12.74 2.73 -19.35
N ARG A 96 11.79 2.35 -20.21
CA ARG A 96 10.40 2.85 -20.21
C ARG A 96 9.40 1.70 -20.04
N ASP A 97 9.76 0.69 -19.29
CA ASP A 97 8.87 -0.43 -19.00
C ASP A 97 7.64 0.07 -18.23
N THR A 98 6.51 -0.56 -18.49
CA THR A 98 5.29 -0.37 -17.73
C THR A 98 4.97 -1.64 -16.98
N ILE A 99 4.97 -1.58 -15.67
CA ILE A 99 4.56 -2.68 -14.79
C ILE A 99 3.13 -2.38 -14.33
N VAL A 100 2.24 -3.36 -14.46
CA VAL A 100 0.86 -3.26 -13.97
C VAL A 100 0.67 -4.32 -12.90
N LEU A 101 0.37 -3.89 -11.68
CA LEU A 101 0.09 -4.74 -10.53
C LEU A 101 -1.42 -4.73 -10.26
N PHE A 102 -2.04 -5.90 -10.20
CA PHE A 102 -3.41 -6.06 -9.72
C PHE A 102 -3.31 -6.57 -8.29
N CYS A 103 -3.67 -5.73 -7.33
CA CYS A 103 -3.50 -6.02 -5.91
C CYS A 103 -4.66 -5.46 -5.08
N HIS A 104 -4.44 -5.26 -3.80
CA HIS A 104 -5.41 -4.82 -2.81
C HIS A 104 -4.89 -3.59 -2.07
N PHE A 105 -5.77 -2.88 -1.37
CA PHE A 105 -5.46 -1.63 -0.68
C PHE A 105 -4.36 -1.76 0.39
N GLY A 106 -4.44 -2.79 1.25
CA GLY A 106 -3.48 -2.95 2.34
C GLY A 106 -2.06 -3.20 1.84
N VAL A 107 -1.89 -4.09 0.84
CA VAL A 107 -0.57 -4.33 0.22
C VAL A 107 -0.11 -3.15 -0.63
N GLU A 108 -1.00 -2.44 -1.31
CA GLU A 108 -0.65 -1.20 -2.03
C GLU A 108 0.00 -0.19 -1.10
N CYS A 109 -0.60 0.06 0.08
CA CYS A 109 -0.02 0.94 1.08
C CYS A 109 1.35 0.45 1.58
N VAL A 110 1.57 -0.87 1.71
CA VAL A 110 2.89 -1.44 2.03
C VAL A 110 3.91 -1.10 0.94
N LEU A 111 3.56 -1.30 -0.33
CA LEU A 111 4.46 -0.98 -1.45
C LEU A 111 4.79 0.52 -1.51
N LEU A 112 3.79 1.38 -1.32
CA LEU A 112 3.97 2.83 -1.28
C LEU A 112 4.83 3.26 -0.09
N SER A 113 4.59 2.69 1.11
CA SER A 113 5.38 2.96 2.30
C SER A 113 6.85 2.64 2.08
N HIS A 114 7.13 1.52 1.41
CA HIS A 114 8.48 1.09 1.07
C HIS A 114 9.17 2.01 0.06
N LEU A 115 8.45 2.45 -0.99
CA LEU A 115 8.99 3.38 -1.99
C LEU A 115 9.28 4.76 -1.42
N MET A 116 8.43 5.25 -0.51
CA MET A 116 8.52 6.59 0.06
C MET A 116 9.30 6.64 1.38
N HIS A 117 9.68 5.48 1.93
CA HIS A 117 10.29 5.35 3.24
C HIS A 117 9.48 6.04 4.35
N VAL A 118 8.22 5.65 4.46
CA VAL A 118 7.31 6.08 5.51
C VAL A 118 6.65 4.85 6.13
N SER A 119 6.10 4.97 7.33
CA SER A 119 5.29 3.90 7.92
C SER A 119 4.02 3.65 7.09
N PRO A 120 3.53 2.41 6.94
CA PRO A 120 2.26 2.14 6.30
C PRO A 120 1.05 2.61 7.13
N MET A 121 1.21 2.80 8.43
CA MET A 121 0.10 3.20 9.32
C MET A 121 -0.60 4.50 8.89
N PRO A 122 0.09 5.62 8.62
CA PRO A 122 -0.56 6.81 8.09
C PRO A 122 -1.21 6.60 6.71
N LEU A 123 -0.66 5.72 5.89
CA LEU A 123 -1.22 5.44 4.55
C LEU A 123 -2.52 4.64 4.67
N TRP A 124 -2.55 3.60 5.49
CA TRP A 124 -3.73 2.79 5.74
C TRP A 124 -4.91 3.56 6.31
N HIS A 125 -4.64 4.62 7.11
CA HIS A 125 -5.66 5.37 7.83
C HIS A 125 -5.96 6.76 7.22
N GLY A 126 -5.12 7.22 6.28
CA GLY A 126 -5.26 8.53 5.64
C GLY A 126 -5.62 8.48 4.16
N LEU A 127 -5.60 7.29 3.55
CA LEU A 127 -5.92 7.10 2.15
C LEU A 127 -7.14 6.19 1.99
N CYS A 128 -7.83 6.33 0.87
CA CYS A 128 -8.94 5.46 0.49
C CYS A 128 -8.85 5.18 -1.02
N ALA A 129 -8.85 3.90 -1.39
CA ALA A 129 -8.85 3.47 -2.78
C ALA A 129 -10.12 2.67 -3.07
N ALA A 130 -11.00 3.20 -3.90
CA ALA A 130 -12.20 2.48 -4.33
C ALA A 130 -11.81 1.22 -5.14
N PRO A 131 -12.59 0.15 -5.10
CA PRO A 131 -12.41 -1.00 -5.97
C PRO A 131 -12.26 -0.58 -7.43
N SER A 132 -11.32 -1.19 -8.15
CA SER A 132 -10.94 -0.87 -9.54
C SER A 132 -10.27 0.49 -9.75
N SER A 133 -9.93 1.22 -8.69
CA SER A 133 -9.13 2.44 -8.83
C SER A 133 -7.71 2.15 -9.33
N VAL A 134 -7.02 3.17 -9.82
CA VAL A 134 -5.67 3.07 -10.37
C VAL A 134 -4.74 4.05 -9.67
N THR A 135 -3.67 3.53 -9.09
CA THR A 135 -2.56 4.34 -8.59
C THR A 135 -1.44 4.36 -9.61
N THR A 136 -0.94 5.54 -9.94
CA THR A 136 0.10 5.73 -10.94
C THR A 136 1.39 6.22 -10.30
N ILE A 137 2.48 5.51 -10.58
CA ILE A 137 3.80 5.80 -10.06
C ILE A 137 4.77 5.93 -11.22
N TYR A 138 5.58 6.97 -11.22
CA TYR A 138 6.65 7.17 -12.21
C TYR A 138 8.02 7.04 -11.55
N THR A 139 8.96 6.45 -12.28
CA THR A 139 10.38 6.58 -11.97
C THR A 139 10.87 7.96 -12.38
N GLU A 140 11.71 8.57 -11.56
CA GLU A 140 12.38 9.83 -11.84
C GLU A 140 13.90 9.63 -11.73
N GLU A 141 14.61 9.86 -12.83
CA GLU A 141 16.07 9.79 -12.89
C GLU A 141 16.61 11.15 -13.39
N ARG A 142 16.84 12.10 -12.47
CA ARG A 142 17.40 13.43 -12.83
C ARG A 142 18.90 13.43 -13.03
N ARG A 143 19.58 12.43 -12.49
CA ARG A 143 21.01 12.20 -12.66
C ARG A 143 21.21 10.74 -13.01
N GLN A 144 22.14 10.47 -13.91
CA GLN A 144 22.43 9.12 -14.36
C GLN A 144 22.64 8.18 -13.17
N GLY A 145 21.89 7.08 -13.15
CA GLY A 145 21.99 6.02 -12.17
C GLY A 145 21.30 6.29 -10.84
N ILE A 146 20.71 7.47 -10.62
CA ILE A 146 20.04 7.83 -9.36
C ILE A 146 18.54 7.97 -9.64
N ALA A 147 17.76 7.00 -9.21
CA ALA A 147 16.32 6.97 -9.42
C ALA A 147 15.51 7.03 -8.11
N SER A 148 14.36 7.66 -8.21
CA SER A 148 13.31 7.65 -7.18
C SER A 148 11.96 7.36 -7.82
N PHE A 149 10.95 7.08 -7.00
CA PHE A 149 9.59 6.82 -7.44
C PHE A 149 8.67 7.95 -6.97
N ARG A 150 7.79 8.42 -7.87
CA ARG A 150 6.81 9.47 -7.55
C ARG A 150 5.41 9.00 -7.83
N VAL A 151 4.57 9.05 -6.82
CA VAL A 151 3.12 8.85 -6.97
C VAL A 151 2.53 10.09 -7.62
N SER A 152 1.97 9.95 -8.81
CA SER A 152 1.33 11.04 -9.54
C SER A 152 -0.18 11.05 -9.40
N ALA A 153 -0.77 9.88 -9.11
CA ALA A 153 -2.19 9.73 -8.79
C ALA A 153 -2.35 8.55 -7.84
N PHE A 154 -3.23 8.68 -6.86
CA PHE A 154 -3.63 7.61 -5.95
C PHE A 154 -5.14 7.41 -6.06
N GLY A 155 -5.56 6.15 -6.23
CA GLY A 155 -6.98 5.80 -6.22
C GLY A 155 -7.81 6.44 -7.33
N ASP A 156 -7.22 6.74 -8.49
CA ASP A 156 -7.91 7.38 -9.62
C ASP A 156 -9.02 6.49 -10.19
N VAL A 157 -10.22 7.01 -10.28
CA VAL A 157 -11.42 6.35 -10.81
C VAL A 157 -11.96 7.04 -12.08
N SER A 158 -11.20 7.92 -12.69
CA SER A 158 -11.60 8.68 -13.88
C SER A 158 -12.07 7.81 -15.04
N HIS A 159 -11.49 6.63 -15.19
CA HIS A 159 -11.87 5.65 -16.20
C HIS A 159 -13.28 5.06 -15.96
N LEU A 160 -13.73 4.96 -14.71
CA LEU A 160 -15.09 4.52 -14.38
C LEU A 160 -16.09 5.60 -14.81
N TYR A 161 -15.87 6.85 -14.43
CA TYR A 161 -16.73 7.96 -14.86
C TYR A 161 -16.74 8.13 -16.37
N ALA A 162 -15.61 7.95 -17.05
CA ALA A 162 -15.54 7.97 -18.51
C ALA A 162 -16.35 6.83 -19.16
N ALA A 163 -16.57 5.73 -18.46
CA ALA A 163 -17.40 4.61 -18.88
C ALA A 163 -18.87 4.74 -18.45
N GLY A 164 -19.23 5.81 -17.72
CA GLY A 164 -20.57 5.99 -17.16
C GLY A 164 -20.85 5.15 -15.93
N GLU A 165 -19.80 4.65 -15.26
CA GLU A 165 -19.86 3.82 -14.04
C GLU A 165 -19.51 4.66 -12.82
N GLU A 166 -20.16 4.40 -11.69
CA GLU A 166 -19.80 5.00 -10.40
C GLU A 166 -18.82 4.10 -9.61
N PRO A 167 -17.85 4.70 -8.89
CA PRO A 167 -17.01 3.92 -8.00
C PRO A 167 -17.82 3.27 -6.88
N SER A 168 -17.47 2.03 -6.52
CA SER A 168 -18.09 1.37 -5.37
C SER A 168 -17.78 2.11 -4.05
N PHE A 169 -18.77 2.21 -3.19
CA PHE A 169 -18.59 2.74 -1.82
C PHE A 169 -17.89 1.74 -0.86
N ALA A 170 -17.71 0.50 -1.25
CA ALA A 170 -17.30 -0.61 -0.38
C ALA A 170 -15.98 -0.41 0.41
N ALA A 171 -15.11 0.53 -0.03
CA ALA A 171 -13.86 0.84 0.65
C ALA A 171 -13.92 2.09 1.55
N ARG A 172 -15.10 2.62 1.81
CA ARG A 172 -15.31 3.83 2.63
C ARG A 172 -16.13 3.53 3.86
N PHE A 173 -16.02 4.40 4.86
CA PHE A 173 -16.85 4.44 6.06
C PHE A 173 -17.85 5.57 5.99
N CYS A 174 -18.78 5.62 6.95
CA CYS A 174 -19.72 6.72 7.04
C CYS A 174 -19.00 8.05 7.26
N GLU A 175 -19.55 9.12 6.70
CA GLU A 175 -19.01 10.48 6.82
C GLU A 175 -19.48 11.16 8.10
N THR A 176 -20.64 10.75 8.62
CA THR A 176 -21.23 11.31 9.85
C THR A 176 -21.78 10.20 10.74
N TRP A 177 -21.63 10.36 12.04
CA TRP A 177 -22.04 9.36 13.03
C TRP A 177 -23.54 9.02 13.01
N ASP A 178 -24.37 9.94 12.60
CA ASP A 178 -25.83 9.78 12.54
C ASP A 178 -26.34 9.10 11.26
N ASN A 179 -25.45 8.74 10.35
CA ASN A 179 -25.82 7.97 9.16
C ASN A 179 -25.86 6.48 9.49
N GLU A 180 -27.08 5.94 9.69
CA GLU A 180 -27.31 4.52 10.01
C GLU A 180 -27.26 3.59 8.78
N GLU A 181 -27.16 4.13 7.55
CA GLU A 181 -27.12 3.36 6.32
C GLU A 181 -25.69 2.98 5.89
N GLU A 182 -24.70 3.62 6.47
CA GLU A 182 -23.31 3.41 6.17
C GLU A 182 -22.57 2.68 7.29
N ARG A 183 -21.41 2.18 6.97
CA ARG A 183 -20.58 1.34 7.81
C ARG A 183 -19.90 2.14 8.92
N HIS A 184 -20.01 1.70 10.17
CA HIS A 184 -19.40 2.32 11.37
C HIS A 184 -18.24 1.50 11.97
N ASP A 185 -18.11 0.22 11.60
CA ASP A 185 -17.08 -0.71 12.08
C ASP A 185 -15.78 -0.67 11.25
#